data_a255fdeac22b86e72f55f8a67073dbbb
#
_entry.id   a255fdeac22b86e72f55f8a67073dbbb
#
_cell.length_a   1.000
_cell.length_b   1.000
_cell.length_c   1.000
_cell.angle_alpha   90.00
_cell.angle_beta   90.00
_cell.angle_gamma   90.00
#
_symmetry.space_group_name_H-M   'P 1'
#
loop_
_entity.id
_entity.type
_entity.pdbx_description
1 polymer ?
#
loop_
_entity_poly.entity_id
_entity_poly.type
_entity_poly.pdbx_seq_one_letter_code
_entity_poly.pdbx_strand_id
1 'polypeptide(L)'
;MHVGILAGTGPAGRGLGARLAATGIEVTLGSRDQARAEGIAAELVGAWPGRNLAVRGSDNAGAAAADIVIMATPWDGAVRTVQPLRDQLDGKVVISMASALVKVGQQLQAVTLGRGSVASTVQAAVPGARVAAAFHHLPADDLCDLDHALMADVLVCADDTRAKESTMALVEAIEGLRPLDAGRLSQAQAIEAFTAVCISLNIRYKARTFVRMGGI
;
A
#
# COMPACT_ATOMS: atom_id res chain seq x y z
N MET A 1 5.69 -8.58 -14.88
CA MET A 1 5.43 -7.35 -14.08
C MET A 1 6.09 -7.51 -12.73
N HIS A 2 6.81 -6.49 -12.31
CA HIS A 2 7.53 -6.48 -11.04
C HIS A 2 7.02 -5.31 -10.17
N VAL A 3 6.69 -5.60 -8.92
CA VAL A 3 6.21 -4.63 -7.93
C VAL A 3 7.22 -4.51 -6.79
N GLY A 4 7.64 -3.28 -6.49
CA GLY A 4 8.49 -2.98 -5.34
C GLY A 4 7.67 -2.36 -4.22
N ILE A 5 7.89 -2.76 -2.98
CA ILE A 5 7.18 -2.22 -1.83
C ILE A 5 8.18 -1.53 -0.90
N LEU A 6 8.22 -0.21 -0.92
CA LEU A 6 9.09 0.58 -0.04
C LEU A 6 8.64 0.43 1.42
N ALA A 7 9.59 0.17 2.31
CA ALA A 7 9.34 -0.20 3.70
C ALA A 7 8.36 -1.39 3.85
N GLY A 8 8.42 -2.33 2.89
CA GLY A 8 7.50 -3.47 2.76
C GLY A 8 7.60 -4.52 3.86
N THR A 9 8.51 -4.39 4.81
CA THR A 9 8.71 -5.37 5.91
C THR A 9 7.70 -5.26 7.05
N GLY A 10 6.86 -4.21 7.05
CA GLY A 10 5.76 -4.07 8.00
C GLY A 10 4.58 -5.00 7.69
N PRO A 11 3.62 -5.20 8.63
CA PRO A 11 2.50 -6.14 8.44
C PRO A 11 1.69 -5.90 7.15
N ALA A 12 1.29 -4.65 6.88
CA ALA A 12 0.52 -4.32 5.67
C ALA A 12 1.34 -4.50 4.38
N GLY A 13 2.61 -4.08 4.38
CA GLY A 13 3.48 -4.20 3.19
C GLY A 13 3.79 -5.64 2.84
N ARG A 14 4.16 -6.49 3.84
CA ARG A 14 4.44 -7.91 3.60
C ARG A 14 3.17 -8.68 3.21
N GLY A 15 2.02 -8.36 3.81
CA GLY A 15 0.76 -9.01 3.48
C GLY A 15 0.29 -8.67 2.06
N LEU A 16 0.35 -7.39 1.66
CA LEU A 16 0.06 -7.00 0.28
C LEU A 16 1.05 -7.64 -0.71
N GLY A 17 2.34 -7.69 -0.34
CA GLY A 17 3.36 -8.37 -1.13
C GLY A 17 3.08 -9.85 -1.34
N ALA A 18 2.62 -10.57 -0.29
CA ALA A 18 2.22 -11.97 -0.38
C ALA A 18 1.03 -12.16 -1.33
N ARG A 19 0.00 -11.32 -1.22
CA ARG A 19 -1.18 -11.36 -2.09
C ARG A 19 -0.83 -11.13 -3.55
N LEU A 20 -0.01 -10.12 -3.83
CA LEU A 20 0.47 -9.84 -5.18
C LEU A 20 1.32 -10.99 -5.73
N ALA A 21 2.23 -11.55 -4.92
CA ALA A 21 3.05 -12.67 -5.34
C ALA A 21 2.21 -13.95 -5.60
N ALA A 22 1.13 -14.16 -4.86
CA ALA A 22 0.21 -15.28 -5.08
C ALA A 22 -0.53 -15.19 -6.44
N THR A 23 -0.58 -14.02 -7.07
CA THR A 23 -1.10 -13.83 -8.44
C THR A 23 -0.04 -14.04 -9.53
N GLY A 24 1.19 -14.43 -9.18
CA GLY A 24 2.30 -14.60 -10.11
C GLY A 24 3.10 -13.31 -10.41
N ILE A 25 2.86 -12.23 -9.67
CA ILE A 25 3.62 -10.98 -9.76
C ILE A 25 4.94 -11.15 -8.98
N GLU A 26 6.06 -10.74 -9.57
CA GLU A 26 7.32 -10.65 -8.83
C GLU A 26 7.27 -9.47 -7.85
N VAL A 27 7.66 -9.71 -6.59
CA VAL A 27 7.62 -8.70 -5.52
C VAL A 27 8.98 -8.52 -4.88
N THR A 28 9.41 -7.26 -4.72
CA THR A 28 10.57 -6.91 -3.90
C THR A 28 10.13 -6.12 -2.68
N LEU A 29 10.33 -6.69 -1.49
CA LEU A 29 10.13 -5.99 -0.22
C LEU A 29 11.36 -5.13 0.09
N GLY A 30 11.17 -3.82 0.13
CA GLY A 30 12.21 -2.86 0.46
C GLY A 30 12.27 -2.57 1.97
N SER A 31 13.47 -2.29 2.46
CA SER A 31 13.73 -1.83 3.83
C SER A 31 14.93 -0.89 3.86
N ARG A 32 15.10 -0.16 4.95
CA ARG A 32 16.38 0.53 5.26
C ARG A 32 17.50 -0.45 5.63
N ASP A 33 17.12 -1.63 6.06
CA ASP A 33 17.99 -2.75 6.40
C ASP A 33 17.68 -3.91 5.43
N GLN A 34 18.58 -4.14 4.48
CA GLN A 34 18.43 -5.16 3.45
C GLN A 34 18.34 -6.56 4.05
N ALA A 35 19.20 -6.90 5.02
CA ALA A 35 19.21 -8.22 5.63
C ALA A 35 17.88 -8.53 6.31
N ARG A 36 17.26 -7.54 6.95
CA ARG A 36 15.90 -7.66 7.50
C ARG A 36 14.88 -7.92 6.40
N ALA A 37 14.96 -7.23 5.26
CA ALA A 37 14.02 -7.44 4.16
C ALA A 37 14.16 -8.85 3.57
N GLU A 38 15.38 -9.34 3.41
CA GLU A 38 15.69 -10.70 2.93
C GLU A 38 15.14 -11.76 3.90
N GLY A 39 15.33 -11.58 5.22
CA GLY A 39 14.78 -12.48 6.23
C GLY A 39 13.24 -12.52 6.19
N ILE A 40 12.57 -11.36 6.15
CA ILE A 40 11.11 -11.30 6.06
C ILE A 40 10.58 -11.92 4.76
N ALA A 41 11.25 -11.72 3.62
CA ALA A 41 10.88 -12.36 2.37
C ALA A 41 11.01 -13.89 2.44
N ALA A 42 12.09 -14.40 3.04
CA ALA A 42 12.30 -15.84 3.25
C ALA A 42 11.23 -16.43 4.20
N GLU A 43 10.92 -15.74 5.31
CA GLU A 43 9.84 -16.16 6.22
C GLU A 43 8.49 -16.23 5.50
N LEU A 44 8.19 -15.23 4.66
CA LEU A 44 6.94 -15.17 3.91
C LEU A 44 6.80 -16.33 2.92
N VAL A 45 7.85 -16.60 2.15
CA VAL A 45 7.89 -17.73 1.20
C VAL A 45 7.80 -19.07 1.97
N GLY A 46 8.51 -19.19 3.09
CA GLY A 46 8.48 -20.38 3.93
C GLY A 46 7.14 -20.66 4.60
N ALA A 47 6.35 -19.62 4.90
CA ALA A 47 5.01 -19.77 5.46
C ALA A 47 3.99 -20.33 4.44
N TRP A 48 4.25 -20.20 3.13
CA TRP A 48 3.35 -20.61 2.05
C TRP A 48 4.04 -21.49 1.00
N PRO A 49 4.61 -22.66 1.38
CA PRO A 49 5.47 -23.46 0.48
C PRO A 49 4.74 -23.96 -0.78
N GLY A 50 3.40 -24.11 -0.72
CA GLY A 50 2.57 -24.54 -1.86
C GLY A 50 2.17 -23.44 -2.83
N ARG A 51 2.47 -22.17 -2.54
CA ARG A 51 1.99 -21.01 -3.33
C ARG A 51 3.02 -20.47 -4.33
N ASN A 52 4.27 -20.97 -4.32
CA ASN A 52 5.35 -20.51 -5.21
C ASN A 52 5.50 -18.98 -5.28
N LEU A 53 5.51 -18.31 -4.12
CA LEU A 53 5.55 -16.87 -4.04
C LEU A 53 6.90 -16.32 -4.55
N ALA A 54 6.89 -15.52 -5.61
CA ALA A 54 8.05 -14.83 -6.15
C ALA A 54 8.34 -13.53 -5.34
N VAL A 55 8.76 -13.69 -4.09
CA VAL A 55 9.09 -12.58 -3.17
C VAL A 55 10.56 -12.59 -2.84
N ARG A 56 11.19 -11.42 -2.90
CA ARG A 56 12.59 -11.19 -2.46
C ARG A 56 12.67 -9.96 -1.58
N GLY A 57 13.70 -9.90 -0.74
CA GLY A 57 14.05 -8.73 0.06
C GLY A 57 15.14 -7.91 -0.61
N SER A 58 15.17 -6.60 -0.37
CA SER A 58 16.23 -5.68 -0.79
C SER A 58 16.22 -4.43 0.09
N ASP A 59 17.13 -3.50 -0.17
CA ASP A 59 16.96 -2.13 0.30
C ASP A 59 15.84 -1.40 -0.47
N ASN A 60 15.48 -0.18 -0.04
CA ASN A 60 14.44 0.59 -0.72
C ASN A 60 14.83 0.99 -2.16
N ALA A 61 16.12 1.14 -2.46
CA ALA A 61 16.57 1.45 -3.81
C ALA A 61 16.37 0.26 -4.77
N GLY A 62 16.66 -0.96 -4.31
CA GLY A 62 16.38 -2.18 -5.05
C GLY A 62 14.87 -2.40 -5.27
N ALA A 63 14.03 -2.07 -4.28
CA ALA A 63 12.57 -2.12 -4.46
C ALA A 63 12.08 -1.03 -5.43
N ALA A 64 12.66 0.17 -5.41
CA ALA A 64 12.33 1.25 -6.34
C ALA A 64 12.71 0.96 -7.81
N ALA A 65 13.54 -0.05 -8.08
CA ALA A 65 13.88 -0.48 -9.43
C ALA A 65 12.70 -1.16 -10.17
N ALA A 66 11.65 -1.59 -9.46
CA ALA A 66 10.46 -2.25 -10.02
C ALA A 66 9.67 -1.39 -11.01
N ASP A 67 8.76 -2.01 -11.77
CA ASP A 67 7.88 -1.34 -12.74
C ASP A 67 6.84 -0.43 -12.05
N ILE A 68 6.27 -0.93 -10.95
CA ILE A 68 5.32 -0.22 -10.08
C ILE A 68 5.86 -0.26 -8.65
N VAL A 69 5.75 0.87 -7.97
CA VAL A 69 6.27 1.02 -6.60
C VAL A 69 5.11 1.31 -5.64
N ILE A 70 5.00 0.53 -4.57
CA ILE A 70 4.03 0.76 -3.50
C ILE A 70 4.79 1.31 -2.28
N MET A 71 4.29 2.39 -1.71
CA MET A 71 4.85 2.99 -0.51
C MET A 71 4.03 2.56 0.73
N ALA A 72 4.62 1.69 1.56
CA ALA A 72 4.03 1.14 2.78
C ALA A 72 4.69 1.70 4.07
N THR A 73 5.24 2.91 4.01
CA THR A 73 5.86 3.57 5.16
C THR A 73 4.81 4.14 6.11
N PRO A 74 5.12 4.31 7.40
CA PRO A 74 4.41 5.26 8.25
C PRO A 74 4.37 6.65 7.60
N TRP A 75 3.27 7.37 7.75
CA TRP A 75 3.02 8.62 7.04
C TRP A 75 4.10 9.70 7.29
N ASP A 76 4.63 9.78 8.51
CA ASP A 76 5.69 10.73 8.92
C ASP A 76 7.06 10.40 8.31
N GLY A 77 7.24 9.17 7.81
CA GLY A 77 8.42 8.70 7.09
C GLY A 77 8.31 8.79 5.56
N ALA A 78 7.12 9.09 5.02
CA ALA A 78 6.83 9.01 3.58
C ALA A 78 7.81 9.81 2.72
N VAL A 79 7.95 11.11 2.97
CA VAL A 79 8.87 11.99 2.20
C VAL A 79 10.32 11.53 2.32
N ARG A 80 10.78 11.21 3.53
CA ARG A 80 12.15 10.74 3.78
C ARG A 80 12.46 9.42 3.05
N THR A 81 11.45 8.63 2.77
CA THR A 81 11.62 7.36 2.03
C THR A 81 11.67 7.60 0.52
N VAL A 82 10.80 8.45 -0.05
CA VAL A 82 10.72 8.62 -1.51
C VAL A 82 11.69 9.65 -2.05
N GLN A 83 12.03 10.70 -1.30
CA GLN A 83 12.86 11.79 -1.78
C GLN A 83 14.27 11.37 -2.23
N PRO A 84 14.99 10.47 -1.53
CA PRO A 84 16.30 9.95 -1.99
C PRO A 84 16.18 9.10 -3.26
N LEU A 85 14.99 8.62 -3.59
CA LEU A 85 14.69 7.73 -4.73
C LEU A 85 14.08 8.50 -5.91
N ARG A 86 14.03 9.83 -5.83
CA ARG A 86 13.32 10.70 -6.78
C ARG A 86 13.63 10.37 -8.25
N ASP A 87 14.93 10.25 -8.57
CA ASP A 87 15.35 10.00 -9.96
C ASP A 87 14.98 8.57 -10.43
N GLN A 88 14.97 7.60 -9.51
CA GLN A 88 14.54 6.23 -9.80
C GLN A 88 13.02 6.12 -9.98
N LEU A 89 12.26 6.99 -9.33
CA LEU A 89 10.79 7.01 -9.37
C LEU A 89 10.26 7.85 -10.54
N ASP A 90 11.12 8.56 -11.27
CA ASP A 90 10.72 9.38 -12.40
C ASP A 90 9.99 8.54 -13.46
N GLY A 91 8.82 9.02 -13.90
CA GLY A 91 7.95 8.32 -14.86
C GLY A 91 7.26 7.06 -14.35
N LYS A 92 7.56 6.58 -13.12
CA LYS A 92 6.95 5.37 -12.55
C LYS A 92 5.63 5.65 -11.86
N VAL A 93 4.81 4.61 -11.77
CA VAL A 93 3.62 4.61 -10.92
C VAL A 93 4.05 4.36 -9.47
N VAL A 94 3.65 5.26 -8.57
CA VAL A 94 3.90 5.17 -7.13
C VAL A 94 2.57 5.15 -6.39
N ILE A 95 2.26 4.05 -5.70
CA ILE A 95 1.00 3.87 -4.98
C ILE A 95 1.23 4.14 -3.50
N SER A 96 0.59 5.16 -2.94
CA SER A 96 0.60 5.44 -1.51
C SER A 96 -0.51 4.65 -0.81
N MET A 97 -0.16 3.85 0.19
CA MET A 97 -1.13 3.18 1.07
C MET A 97 -1.09 3.74 2.50
N ALA A 98 -0.36 4.84 2.72
CA ALA A 98 -0.19 5.43 4.03
C ALA A 98 -1.34 6.38 4.38
N SER A 99 -1.76 6.36 5.65
CA SER A 99 -2.74 7.29 6.21
C SER A 99 -2.12 8.11 7.32
N ALA A 100 -2.32 9.44 7.30
CA ALA A 100 -1.82 10.32 8.35
C ALA A 100 -2.69 10.21 9.60
N LEU A 101 -2.30 9.34 10.53
CA LEU A 101 -3.01 9.08 11.78
C LEU A 101 -2.11 9.32 12.98
N VAL A 102 -2.68 9.85 14.05
CA VAL A 102 -2.01 10.00 15.35
C VAL A 102 -2.89 9.42 16.46
N LYS A 103 -2.24 8.90 17.49
CA LYS A 103 -2.94 8.41 18.67
C LYS A 103 -3.20 9.56 19.63
N VAL A 104 -4.47 9.82 19.93
CA VAL A 104 -4.92 10.82 20.91
C VAL A 104 -5.75 10.09 21.97
N GLY A 105 -5.19 9.95 23.16
CA GLY A 105 -5.79 9.12 24.21
C GLY A 105 -5.95 7.66 23.77
N GLN A 106 -7.17 7.18 23.70
CA GLN A 106 -7.51 5.81 23.28
C GLN A 106 -7.95 5.70 21.80
N GLN A 107 -7.89 6.81 21.04
CA GLN A 107 -8.39 6.86 19.68
C GLN A 107 -7.27 7.19 18.69
N LEU A 108 -7.44 6.73 17.44
CA LEU A 108 -6.68 7.22 16.31
C LEU A 108 -7.47 8.34 15.63
N GLN A 109 -6.80 9.45 15.39
CA GLN A 109 -7.37 10.61 14.71
C GLN A 109 -6.60 10.89 13.43
N ALA A 110 -7.31 11.31 12.39
CA ALA A 110 -6.69 11.76 11.15
C ALA A 110 -6.00 13.11 11.35
N VAL A 111 -4.82 13.25 10.75
CA VAL A 111 -4.06 14.51 10.72
C VAL A 111 -4.23 15.13 9.34
N THR A 112 -4.62 16.38 9.29
CA THR A 112 -4.63 17.14 8.05
C THR A 112 -3.23 17.67 7.76
N LEU A 113 -2.64 17.21 6.67
CA LEU A 113 -1.33 17.66 6.20
C LEU A 113 -1.47 18.96 5.40
N GLY A 114 -0.39 19.73 5.30
CA GLY A 114 -0.40 21.00 4.55
C GLY A 114 -0.76 20.86 3.06
N ARG A 115 -0.63 19.65 2.49
CA ARG A 115 -1.06 19.30 1.11
C ARG A 115 -2.32 18.43 1.07
N GLY A 116 -3.02 18.33 2.18
CA GLY A 116 -4.26 17.55 2.35
C GLY A 116 -4.01 16.08 2.68
N SER A 117 -3.19 15.35 1.94
CA SER A 117 -2.99 13.91 2.08
C SER A 117 -1.50 13.51 2.06
N VAL A 118 -1.20 12.29 2.50
CA VAL A 118 0.13 11.68 2.34
C VAL A 118 0.45 11.52 0.86
N ALA A 119 -0.50 11.01 0.07
CA ALA A 119 -0.31 10.82 -1.37
C ALA A 119 0.00 12.14 -2.10
N SER A 120 -0.71 13.23 -1.79
CA SER A 120 -0.41 14.55 -2.36
C SER A 120 0.94 15.11 -1.91
N THR A 121 1.35 14.79 -0.67
CA THR A 121 2.66 15.16 -0.14
C THR A 121 3.78 14.39 -0.83
N VAL A 122 3.57 13.10 -1.10
CA VAL A 122 4.48 12.25 -1.89
C VAL A 122 4.58 12.78 -3.32
N GLN A 123 3.46 13.08 -3.99
CA GLN A 123 3.47 13.64 -5.35
C GLN A 123 4.31 14.92 -5.44
N ALA A 124 4.25 15.77 -4.43
CA ALA A 124 5.05 16.99 -4.39
C ALA A 124 6.54 16.73 -4.12
N ALA A 125 6.89 15.66 -3.39
CA ALA A 125 8.27 15.30 -3.11
C ALA A 125 8.97 14.64 -4.32
N VAL A 126 8.20 13.91 -5.15
CA VAL A 126 8.66 13.20 -6.35
C VAL A 126 7.79 13.59 -7.56
N PRO A 127 7.89 14.83 -8.06
CA PRO A 127 6.96 15.38 -9.06
C PRO A 127 7.00 14.67 -10.41
N GLY A 128 8.08 13.97 -10.74
CA GLY A 128 8.18 13.17 -11.97
C GLY A 128 7.50 11.81 -11.86
N ALA A 129 7.17 11.34 -10.66
CA ALA A 129 6.39 10.11 -10.47
C ALA A 129 4.90 10.34 -10.73
N ARG A 130 4.17 9.28 -11.07
CA ARG A 130 2.71 9.26 -11.23
C ARG A 130 2.10 8.64 -9.97
N VAL A 131 1.60 9.48 -9.06
CA VAL A 131 1.12 9.01 -7.75
C VAL A 131 -0.35 8.63 -7.78
N ALA A 132 -0.66 7.46 -7.24
CA ALA A 132 -2.00 7.03 -6.88
C ALA A 132 -2.10 6.80 -5.37
N ALA A 133 -3.31 6.81 -4.83
CA ALA A 133 -3.62 6.43 -3.45
C ALA A 133 -4.57 5.24 -3.45
N ALA A 134 -4.23 4.16 -2.73
CA ALA A 134 -5.01 2.93 -2.66
C ALA A 134 -4.61 2.07 -1.44
N PHE A 135 -5.36 0.99 -1.16
CA PHE A 135 -5.10 -0.04 -0.16
C PHE A 135 -5.17 0.39 1.31
N HIS A 136 -5.68 1.58 1.64
CA HIS A 136 -5.68 2.14 3.00
C HIS A 136 -6.54 1.36 3.99
N HIS A 137 -7.61 0.70 3.53
CA HIS A 137 -8.66 0.12 4.38
C HIS A 137 -8.60 -1.41 4.47
N LEU A 138 -7.50 -2.02 4.02
CA LEU A 138 -7.31 -3.46 4.09
C LEU A 138 -6.67 -3.83 5.43
N PRO A 139 -7.27 -4.74 6.22
CA PRO A 139 -6.67 -5.19 7.47
C PRO A 139 -5.36 -5.93 7.22
N ALA A 140 -4.28 -5.51 7.88
CA ALA A 140 -2.95 -6.06 7.65
C ALA A 140 -2.86 -7.58 7.95
N ASP A 141 -3.59 -8.04 8.97
CA ASP A 141 -3.62 -9.46 9.32
C ASP A 141 -4.31 -10.29 8.24
N ASP A 142 -5.42 -9.77 7.67
CA ASP A 142 -6.15 -10.46 6.60
C ASP A 142 -5.36 -10.45 5.28
N LEU A 143 -4.56 -9.41 5.03
CA LEU A 143 -3.62 -9.39 3.91
C LEU A 143 -2.60 -10.53 3.99
N CYS A 144 -2.16 -10.90 5.19
CA CYS A 144 -1.18 -11.96 5.40
C CYS A 144 -1.77 -13.38 5.30
N ASP A 145 -3.08 -13.54 5.37
CA ASP A 145 -3.76 -14.84 5.32
C ASP A 145 -4.19 -15.15 3.88
N LEU A 146 -3.39 -15.97 3.18
CA LEU A 146 -3.64 -16.32 1.77
C LEU A 146 -4.70 -17.43 1.59
N ASP A 147 -5.19 -18.05 2.64
CA ASP A 147 -6.23 -19.08 2.55
C ASP A 147 -7.64 -18.50 2.52
N HIS A 148 -7.80 -17.24 2.90
CA HIS A 148 -9.08 -16.55 2.88
C HIS A 148 -9.08 -15.39 1.91
N ALA A 149 -10.07 -15.33 1.01
CA ALA A 149 -10.27 -14.21 0.10
C ALA A 149 -10.68 -12.95 0.87
N LEU A 150 -10.13 -11.80 0.44
CA LEU A 150 -10.49 -10.48 0.98
C LEU A 150 -11.66 -9.90 0.18
N MET A 151 -12.88 -10.05 0.67
CA MET A 151 -14.07 -9.53 -0.02
C MET A 151 -14.27 -8.02 0.22
N ALA A 152 -13.35 -7.20 -0.30
CA ALA A 152 -13.27 -5.77 -0.01
C ALA A 152 -13.24 -4.89 -1.27
N ASP A 153 -13.71 -3.65 -1.15
CA ASP A 153 -13.53 -2.62 -2.15
C ASP A 153 -12.28 -1.80 -1.83
N VAL A 154 -11.50 -1.51 -2.85
CA VAL A 154 -10.33 -0.64 -2.75
C VAL A 154 -10.60 0.64 -3.50
N LEU A 155 -10.70 1.74 -2.76
CA LEU A 155 -10.87 3.07 -3.33
C LEU A 155 -9.54 3.52 -3.92
N VAL A 156 -9.53 3.80 -5.23
CA VAL A 156 -8.35 4.24 -5.99
C VAL A 156 -8.55 5.66 -6.46
N CYS A 157 -7.63 6.54 -6.18
CA CYS A 157 -7.65 7.89 -6.72
C CYS A 157 -6.27 8.31 -7.23
N ALA A 158 -6.24 9.02 -8.37
CA ALA A 158 -5.03 9.53 -8.99
C ALA A 158 -5.38 10.65 -9.98
N ASP A 159 -4.44 11.58 -10.23
CA ASP A 159 -4.59 12.58 -11.28
C ASP A 159 -4.12 12.05 -12.64
N ASP A 160 -3.14 11.14 -12.66
CA ASP A 160 -2.61 10.50 -13.86
C ASP A 160 -3.41 9.23 -14.20
N THR A 161 -3.87 9.11 -15.44
CA THR A 161 -4.69 8.00 -15.92
C THR A 161 -3.95 6.67 -15.84
N ARG A 162 -2.65 6.63 -16.20
CA ARG A 162 -1.84 5.41 -16.15
C ARG A 162 -1.67 4.93 -14.70
N ALA A 163 -1.45 5.86 -13.76
CA ALA A 163 -1.36 5.51 -12.35
C ALA A 163 -2.67 4.89 -11.84
N LYS A 164 -3.81 5.48 -12.22
CA LYS A 164 -5.13 4.96 -11.86
C LYS A 164 -5.36 3.56 -12.43
N GLU A 165 -5.23 3.40 -13.73
CA GLU A 165 -5.48 2.13 -14.42
C GLU A 165 -4.54 1.01 -13.94
N SER A 166 -3.24 1.30 -13.80
CA SER A 166 -2.27 0.32 -13.29
C SER A 166 -2.58 -0.09 -11.85
N THR A 167 -3.02 0.86 -11.01
CA THR A 167 -3.40 0.56 -9.62
C THR A 167 -4.67 -0.27 -9.56
N MET A 168 -5.69 0.07 -10.37
CA MET A 168 -6.93 -0.71 -10.45
C MET A 168 -6.67 -2.14 -10.93
N ALA A 169 -5.82 -2.32 -11.93
CA ALA A 169 -5.41 -3.64 -12.42
C ALA A 169 -4.70 -4.48 -11.35
N LEU A 170 -3.83 -3.87 -10.52
CA LEU A 170 -3.21 -4.57 -9.38
C LEU A 170 -4.23 -4.98 -8.32
N VAL A 171 -5.23 -4.15 -8.03
CA VAL A 171 -6.31 -4.48 -7.11
C VAL A 171 -7.13 -5.65 -7.65
N GLU A 172 -7.54 -5.60 -8.92
CA GLU A 172 -8.37 -6.61 -9.56
C GLU A 172 -7.66 -7.98 -9.66
N ALA A 173 -6.33 -7.99 -9.76
CA ALA A 173 -5.56 -9.22 -9.76
C ALA A 173 -5.66 -10.00 -8.43
N ILE A 174 -5.95 -9.34 -7.31
CA ILE A 174 -6.09 -9.99 -6.01
C ILE A 174 -7.51 -10.48 -5.81
N GLU A 175 -7.67 -11.80 -5.62
CA GLU A 175 -8.97 -12.44 -5.43
C GLU A 175 -9.79 -11.77 -4.32
N GLY A 176 -11.04 -11.43 -4.65
CA GLY A 176 -12.03 -10.84 -3.73
C GLY A 176 -11.92 -9.32 -3.57
N LEU A 177 -10.86 -8.69 -4.09
CA LEU A 177 -10.78 -7.22 -4.11
C LEU A 177 -11.47 -6.66 -5.35
N ARG A 178 -12.24 -5.57 -5.16
CA ARG A 178 -12.89 -4.81 -6.23
C ARG A 178 -12.33 -3.39 -6.26
N PRO A 179 -11.67 -2.96 -7.35
CA PRO A 179 -11.21 -1.58 -7.47
C PRO A 179 -12.40 -0.65 -7.76
N LEU A 180 -12.42 0.49 -7.09
CA LEU A 180 -13.38 1.56 -7.35
C LEU A 180 -12.64 2.86 -7.67
N ASP A 181 -12.92 3.44 -8.83
CA ASP A 181 -12.39 4.77 -9.18
C ASP A 181 -13.03 5.84 -8.28
N ALA A 182 -12.27 6.33 -7.31
CA ALA A 182 -12.66 7.39 -6.40
C ALA A 182 -12.31 8.80 -6.92
N GLY A 183 -11.89 8.92 -8.19
CA GLY A 183 -11.63 10.19 -8.84
C GLY A 183 -10.17 10.66 -8.78
N ARG A 184 -9.99 11.94 -8.53
CA ARG A 184 -8.66 12.59 -8.53
C ARG A 184 -7.92 12.41 -7.21
N LEU A 185 -6.62 12.67 -7.23
CA LEU A 185 -5.75 12.55 -6.04
C LEU A 185 -6.21 13.45 -4.87
N SER A 186 -6.97 14.50 -5.14
CA SER A 186 -7.61 15.34 -4.10
C SER A 186 -8.55 14.56 -3.17
N GLN A 187 -9.10 13.42 -3.60
CA GLN A 187 -9.92 12.55 -2.76
C GLN A 187 -9.11 11.74 -1.73
N ALA A 188 -7.79 11.65 -1.91
CA ALA A 188 -6.92 10.88 -1.00
C ALA A 188 -7.05 11.34 0.45
N GLN A 189 -7.25 12.63 0.72
CA GLN A 189 -7.43 13.14 2.07
C GLN A 189 -8.59 12.48 2.81
N ALA A 190 -9.76 12.39 2.18
CA ALA A 190 -10.95 11.79 2.78
C ALA A 190 -10.77 10.26 2.93
N ILE A 191 -10.17 9.61 1.95
CA ILE A 191 -9.89 8.16 1.95
C ILE A 191 -8.90 7.81 3.07
N GLU A 192 -7.78 8.52 3.17
CA GLU A 192 -6.79 8.33 4.23
C GLU A 192 -7.39 8.57 5.61
N ALA A 193 -8.18 9.65 5.78
CA ALA A 193 -8.83 9.98 7.05
C ALA A 193 -9.85 8.92 7.50
N PHE A 194 -10.57 8.31 6.56
CA PHE A 194 -11.54 7.27 6.86
C PHE A 194 -10.92 6.01 7.48
N THR A 195 -9.62 5.77 7.30
CA THR A 195 -8.88 4.70 7.97
C THR A 195 -9.00 4.79 9.50
N ALA A 196 -9.05 6.01 10.07
CA ALA A 196 -9.27 6.19 11.52
C ALA A 196 -10.62 5.62 11.98
N VAL A 197 -11.65 5.76 11.15
CA VAL A 197 -12.98 5.20 11.42
C VAL A 197 -12.95 3.67 11.38
N CYS A 198 -12.33 3.08 10.35
CA CYS A 198 -12.19 1.63 10.22
C CYS A 198 -11.47 1.04 11.44
N ILE A 199 -10.34 1.64 11.86
CA ILE A 199 -9.59 1.17 13.03
C ILE A 199 -10.42 1.33 14.32
N SER A 200 -11.17 2.42 14.47
CA SER A 200 -12.05 2.63 15.62
C SER A 200 -13.16 1.58 15.70
N LEU A 201 -13.72 1.19 14.55
CA LEU A 201 -14.68 0.09 14.48
C LEU A 201 -14.04 -1.25 14.84
N ASN A 202 -12.83 -1.53 14.34
CA ASN A 202 -12.08 -2.75 14.68
C ASN A 202 -11.88 -2.88 16.19
N ILE A 203 -11.49 -1.80 16.87
CA ILE A 203 -11.28 -1.78 18.32
C ILE A 203 -12.61 -1.99 19.05
N ARG A 204 -13.66 -1.27 18.67
CA ARG A 204 -14.97 -1.29 19.34
C ARG A 204 -15.67 -2.63 19.21
N TYR A 205 -15.65 -3.23 18.02
CA TYR A 205 -16.36 -4.47 17.72
C TYR A 205 -15.46 -5.71 17.79
N LYS A 206 -14.17 -5.55 18.11
CA LYS A 206 -13.17 -6.62 18.10
C LYS A 206 -13.20 -7.41 16.77
N ALA A 207 -13.28 -6.69 15.66
CA ALA A 207 -13.42 -7.21 14.32
C ALA A 207 -12.30 -6.67 13.41
N ARG A 208 -12.27 -7.18 12.20
CA ARG A 208 -11.43 -6.66 11.11
C ARG A 208 -12.37 -6.13 10.03
N THR A 209 -12.51 -4.82 9.96
CA THR A 209 -13.41 -4.17 9.02
C THR A 209 -12.69 -3.83 7.72
N PHE A 210 -13.40 -3.88 6.64
CA PHE A 210 -13.02 -3.41 5.32
C PHE A 210 -14.18 -2.65 4.68
N VAL A 211 -13.91 -1.95 3.59
CA VAL A 211 -14.94 -1.16 2.89
C VAL A 211 -15.67 -2.03 1.87
N ARG A 212 -17.00 -1.90 1.82
CA ARG A 212 -17.85 -2.41 0.74
C ARG A 212 -18.88 -1.35 0.39
N MET A 213 -18.91 -0.92 -0.87
CA MET A 213 -19.87 0.06 -1.39
C MET A 213 -21.05 -0.66 -2.04
N GLY A 214 -22.23 -0.43 -1.49
CA GLY A 214 -23.48 -0.91 -2.09
C GLY A 214 -23.98 0.05 -3.17
N GLY A 215 -24.68 -0.49 -4.17
CA GLY A 215 -25.35 0.30 -5.21
C GLY A 215 -24.52 0.60 -6.45
N ILE A 216 -23.26 0.14 -6.50
CA ILE A 216 -22.38 0.25 -7.66
C ILE A 216 -21.71 -1.08 -7.96
#